data_b5b43d1418bf78eb11156df303e5b8c3
#
_entry.id   b5b43d1418bf78eb11156df303e5b8c3
#
_cell.length_a   1.000
_cell.length_b   1.000
_cell.length_c   1.000
_cell.angle_alpha   90.00
_cell.angle_beta   90.00
_cell.angle_gamma   90.00
#
_symmetry.space_group_name_H-M   'P 1'
#
loop_
_entity.id
_entity.type
_entity.pdbx_description
1 polymer ?
#
loop_
_entity_poly.entity_id
_entity_poly.type
_entity_poly.pdbx_seq_one_letter_code
_entity_poly.pdbx_strand_id
1 'polypeptide(L)'
;ADIERLGIELHSKTEIIGAKGRLAVKGASLRGAECTWNLACDLICMSGGWTPTVHLTSHLGIKPVYRDEIDGFVPGALPGGQYAAGAITGSYSTADAIAQGHKAGLTAAASCGHAGPAHPLSSFDLADAPARHCKATGVIRGKAFVDFQMDVTVGDIALAHREGYESVEHLKRYTTLGMGTDQGKTSNFAALSAMAALRHASIADTGTTT
;
A
#
# COMPACT_ATOMS: atom_id res chain seq x y z
N ALA A 1 -24.11 3.08 9.13
CA ALA A 1 -25.52 3.27 8.65
C ALA A 1 -25.84 2.38 7.45
N ASP A 2 -25.08 2.47 6.32
CA ASP A 2 -25.45 1.69 5.10
C ASP A 2 -25.15 0.19 5.21
N ILE A 3 -24.04 -0.18 5.83
CA ILE A 3 -23.67 -1.58 6.06
C ILE A 3 -24.71 -2.28 6.95
N GLU A 4 -25.12 -1.65 8.03
CA GLU A 4 -26.15 -2.18 8.94
C GLU A 4 -27.51 -2.30 8.24
N ARG A 5 -27.87 -1.32 7.41
CA ARG A 5 -29.11 -1.35 6.62
C ARG A 5 -29.15 -2.52 5.63
N LEU A 6 -27.99 -2.96 5.14
CA LEU A 6 -27.85 -4.12 4.26
C LEU A 6 -27.77 -5.44 5.01
N GLY A 7 -27.84 -5.43 6.35
CA GLY A 7 -27.75 -6.64 7.18
C GLY A 7 -26.34 -7.27 7.17
N ILE A 8 -25.32 -6.49 6.83
CA ILE A 8 -23.93 -6.96 6.81
C ILE A 8 -23.36 -6.82 8.21
N GLU A 9 -22.82 -7.90 8.75
CA GLU A 9 -22.18 -7.91 10.06
C GLU A 9 -20.82 -7.20 9.99
N LEU A 10 -20.60 -6.21 10.85
CA LEU A 10 -19.37 -5.42 10.91
C LEU A 10 -18.59 -5.71 12.19
N HIS A 11 -17.40 -6.26 12.08
CA HIS A 11 -16.47 -6.48 13.16
C HIS A 11 -15.33 -5.46 13.12
N SER A 12 -15.45 -4.37 13.84
CA SER A 12 -14.39 -3.36 13.99
C SER A 12 -13.23 -3.88 14.85
N LYS A 13 -11.99 -3.39 14.62
CA LYS A 13 -10.79 -3.80 15.36
C LYS A 13 -10.57 -5.31 15.36
N THR A 14 -10.87 -5.96 14.26
CA THR A 14 -10.77 -7.40 14.08
C THR A 14 -9.83 -7.72 12.95
N GLU A 15 -8.96 -8.69 13.13
CA GLU A 15 -8.00 -9.17 12.15
C GLU A 15 -8.33 -10.58 11.69
N ILE A 16 -8.07 -10.87 10.43
CA ILE A 16 -8.05 -12.24 9.91
C ILE A 16 -6.66 -12.81 10.19
N ILE A 17 -6.59 -13.83 11.07
CA ILE A 17 -5.33 -14.46 11.47
C ILE A 17 -5.08 -15.81 10.79
N GLY A 18 -6.01 -16.28 9.97
CA GLY A 18 -5.84 -17.48 9.19
C GLY A 18 -7.05 -17.82 8.35
N ALA A 19 -6.82 -18.47 7.22
CA ALA A 19 -7.85 -19.07 6.39
C ALA A 19 -7.97 -20.58 6.71
N LYS A 20 -9.19 -21.10 6.64
CA LYS A 20 -9.48 -22.53 6.81
C LYS A 20 -9.94 -23.14 5.49
N GLY A 21 -9.49 -24.37 5.26
CA GLY A 21 -9.82 -25.12 4.06
C GLY A 21 -8.58 -25.83 3.52
N ARG A 22 -8.74 -26.67 2.52
CA ARG A 22 -7.64 -27.38 1.87
C ARG A 22 -7.53 -27.07 0.39
N LEU A 23 -8.58 -27.32 -0.37
CA LEU A 23 -8.67 -27.05 -1.82
C LEU A 23 -9.42 -25.74 -2.10
N ALA A 24 -10.23 -25.29 -1.15
CA ALA A 24 -11.00 -24.05 -1.22
C ALA A 24 -11.14 -23.49 0.19
N VAL A 25 -11.40 -22.19 0.29
CA VAL A 25 -11.73 -21.54 1.57
C VAL A 25 -13.03 -22.14 2.10
N LYS A 26 -13.05 -22.46 3.39
CA LYS A 26 -14.21 -22.97 4.15
C LYS A 26 -14.50 -22.10 5.38
N GLY A 27 -13.62 -21.14 5.67
CA GLY A 27 -13.77 -20.23 6.78
C GLY A 27 -12.52 -19.40 7.03
N ALA A 28 -12.67 -18.45 7.91
CA ALA A 28 -11.60 -17.59 8.41
C ALA A 28 -11.49 -17.72 9.93
N SER A 29 -10.28 -17.63 10.47
CA SER A 29 -10.03 -17.42 11.87
C SER A 29 -9.83 -15.94 12.13
N LEU A 30 -10.59 -15.39 13.04
CA LEU A 30 -10.65 -13.98 13.36
C LEU A 30 -10.12 -13.73 14.78
N ARG A 31 -9.47 -12.61 14.99
CA ARG A 31 -9.01 -12.14 16.29
C ARG A 31 -9.54 -10.73 16.53
N GLY A 32 -10.37 -10.57 17.55
CA GLY A 32 -10.76 -9.29 18.12
C GLY A 32 -9.87 -8.91 19.30
N ALA A 33 -10.27 -7.88 20.03
CA ALA A 33 -9.54 -7.39 21.20
C ALA A 33 -9.46 -8.43 22.34
N GLU A 34 -10.55 -9.18 22.57
CA GLU A 34 -10.69 -10.06 23.74
C GLU A 34 -10.71 -11.54 23.40
N CYS A 35 -11.04 -11.92 22.18
CA CYS A 35 -11.21 -13.31 21.80
C CYS A 35 -10.82 -13.58 20.36
N THR A 36 -10.69 -14.89 20.07
CA THR A 36 -10.56 -15.42 18.71
C THR A 36 -11.76 -16.32 18.41
N TRP A 37 -12.27 -16.23 17.18
CA TRP A 37 -13.37 -17.10 16.73
C TRP A 37 -13.18 -17.51 15.27
N ASN A 38 -14.07 -18.36 14.80
CA ASN A 38 -14.05 -18.82 13.41
C ASN A 38 -15.34 -18.41 12.74
N LEU A 39 -15.23 -17.90 11.53
CA LEU A 39 -16.34 -17.56 10.65
C LEU A 39 -16.34 -18.51 9.46
N ALA A 40 -17.49 -19.12 9.17
CA ALA A 40 -17.64 -19.93 7.96
C ALA A 40 -17.80 -18.99 6.76
N CYS A 41 -16.98 -19.19 5.74
CA CYS A 41 -17.07 -18.45 4.46
C CYS A 41 -16.40 -19.27 3.36
N ASP A 42 -16.77 -19.03 2.14
CA ASP A 42 -16.22 -19.64 0.94
C ASP A 42 -15.32 -18.68 0.14
N LEU A 43 -15.33 -17.40 0.52
CA LEU A 43 -14.50 -16.36 -0.08
C LEU A 43 -14.00 -15.39 0.99
N ILE A 44 -12.76 -14.95 0.87
CA ILE A 44 -12.16 -13.87 1.65
C ILE A 44 -11.69 -12.79 0.68
N CYS A 45 -12.29 -11.60 0.74
CA CYS A 45 -11.85 -10.44 0.00
C CYS A 45 -11.00 -9.54 0.90
N MET A 46 -9.84 -9.11 0.41
CA MET A 46 -8.92 -8.26 1.16
C MET A 46 -8.75 -6.91 0.48
N SER A 47 -8.77 -5.84 1.28
CA SER A 47 -8.40 -4.50 0.86
C SER A 47 -7.47 -3.91 1.93
N GLY A 48 -6.18 -3.96 1.68
CA GLY A 48 -5.14 -3.61 2.65
C GLY A 48 -4.74 -2.13 2.66
N GLY A 49 -5.42 -1.28 1.88
CA GLY A 49 -5.09 0.14 1.75
C GLY A 49 -4.54 0.50 0.37
N TRP A 50 -4.03 1.72 0.24
CA TRP A 50 -3.56 2.29 -1.02
C TRP A 50 -2.08 2.64 -0.94
N THR A 51 -1.36 2.42 -2.02
CA THR A 51 0.06 2.80 -2.15
C THR A 51 0.22 3.74 -3.35
N PRO A 52 0.91 4.89 -3.18
CA PRO A 52 1.22 5.76 -4.31
C PRO A 52 2.09 5.06 -5.34
N THR A 53 1.77 5.24 -6.63
CA THR A 53 2.52 4.62 -7.74
C THR A 53 3.63 5.57 -8.19
N VAL A 54 4.80 5.52 -7.55
CA VAL A 54 5.90 6.48 -7.72
C VAL A 54 6.88 6.16 -8.85
N HIS A 55 6.67 5.08 -9.60
CA HIS A 55 7.63 4.58 -10.60
C HIS A 55 8.02 5.63 -11.63
N LEU A 56 7.03 6.33 -12.22
CA LEU A 56 7.29 7.35 -13.25
C LEU A 56 8.09 8.55 -12.72
N THR A 57 7.92 8.90 -11.45
CA THR A 57 8.65 10.01 -10.83
C THR A 57 10.07 9.62 -10.41
N SER A 58 10.36 8.33 -10.36
CA SER A 58 11.66 7.81 -9.96
C SER A 58 12.63 7.58 -11.13
N HIS A 59 12.17 7.70 -12.38
CA HIS A 59 13.00 7.42 -13.58
C HIS A 59 14.27 8.28 -13.68
N LEU A 60 14.29 9.46 -13.08
CA LEU A 60 15.46 10.33 -13.05
C LEU A 60 16.32 10.16 -11.80
N GLY A 61 16.21 9.02 -11.13
CA GLY A 61 16.97 8.71 -9.92
C GLY A 61 16.47 9.40 -8.65
N ILE A 62 15.27 9.97 -8.69
CA ILE A 62 14.64 10.61 -7.54
C ILE A 62 14.16 9.51 -6.59
N LYS A 63 14.72 9.52 -5.37
CA LYS A 63 14.32 8.55 -4.35
C LYS A 63 12.97 8.96 -3.76
N PRO A 64 11.99 8.03 -3.69
CA PRO A 64 10.76 8.25 -2.98
C PRO A 64 11.01 8.52 -1.50
N VAL A 65 10.11 9.30 -0.89
CA VAL A 65 10.15 9.66 0.53
C VAL A 65 8.99 8.97 1.24
N TYR A 66 9.28 8.29 2.34
CA TYR A 66 8.25 7.66 3.17
C TYR A 66 7.48 8.70 3.98
N ARG A 67 6.17 8.55 4.05
CA ARG A 67 5.27 9.38 4.85
C ARG A 67 4.45 8.52 5.78
N ASP A 68 4.63 8.74 7.09
CA ASP A 68 3.94 7.98 8.14
C ASP A 68 2.41 8.17 8.13
N GLU A 69 1.95 9.36 7.68
CA GLU A 69 0.52 9.70 7.71
C GLU A 69 -0.30 8.82 6.76
N ILE A 70 0.33 8.33 5.71
CA ILE A 70 -0.30 7.48 4.70
C ILE A 70 0.28 6.07 4.65
N ASP A 71 1.25 5.76 5.50
CA ASP A 71 2.00 4.49 5.46
C ASP A 71 2.50 4.16 4.03
N GLY A 72 3.09 5.12 3.34
CA GLY A 72 3.45 4.94 1.94
C GLY A 72 4.58 5.87 1.47
N PHE A 73 5.16 5.51 0.32
CA PHE A 73 6.18 6.32 -0.33
C PHE A 73 5.55 7.27 -1.35
N VAL A 74 5.94 8.54 -1.29
CA VAL A 74 5.55 9.58 -2.24
C VAL A 74 6.77 10.04 -3.05
N PRO A 75 6.59 10.74 -4.18
CA PRO A 75 7.72 11.31 -4.91
C PRO A 75 8.57 12.21 -4.02
N GLY A 76 9.88 12.12 -4.18
CA GLY A 76 10.82 13.09 -3.62
C GLY A 76 10.75 14.43 -4.36
N ALA A 77 11.79 15.26 -4.23
CA ALA A 77 11.88 16.53 -4.92
C ALA A 77 11.92 16.34 -6.45
N LEU A 78 10.86 16.70 -7.14
CA LEU A 78 10.76 16.59 -8.59
C LEU A 78 11.60 17.68 -9.27
N PRO A 79 12.28 17.38 -10.40
CA PRO A 79 13.00 18.37 -11.17
C PRO A 79 12.04 19.31 -11.90
N GLY A 80 12.60 20.43 -12.39
CA GLY A 80 11.81 21.39 -13.19
C GLY A 80 11.14 20.71 -14.38
N GLY A 81 9.87 21.04 -14.63
CA GLY A 81 9.05 20.46 -15.70
C GLY A 81 8.31 19.17 -15.33
N GLN A 82 8.56 18.61 -14.15
CA GLN A 82 7.79 17.47 -13.62
C GLN A 82 6.86 17.91 -12.50
N TYR A 83 5.63 17.43 -12.55
CA TYR A 83 4.60 17.74 -11.57
C TYR A 83 3.88 16.44 -11.17
N ALA A 84 3.45 16.36 -9.92
CA ALA A 84 2.69 15.24 -9.40
C ALA A 84 1.46 15.74 -8.66
N ALA A 85 0.34 15.03 -8.80
CA ALA A 85 -0.93 15.40 -8.17
C ALA A 85 -1.76 14.15 -7.86
N GLY A 86 -2.62 14.25 -6.84
CA GLY A 86 -3.55 13.21 -6.45
C GLY A 86 -2.89 12.03 -5.72
N ALA A 87 -3.34 10.81 -5.99
CA ALA A 87 -2.94 9.61 -5.25
C ALA A 87 -1.42 9.37 -5.22
N ILE A 88 -0.68 9.78 -6.25
CA ILE A 88 0.78 9.66 -6.27
C ILE A 88 1.45 10.51 -5.18
N THR A 89 0.83 11.61 -4.76
CA THR A 89 1.31 12.47 -3.67
C THR A 89 0.78 12.07 -2.30
N GLY A 90 0.03 10.97 -2.24
CA GLY A 90 -0.63 10.50 -1.03
C GLY A 90 -1.97 11.17 -0.72
N SER A 91 -2.54 11.92 -1.68
CA SER A 91 -3.87 12.52 -1.55
C SER A 91 -4.89 11.61 -2.20
N TYR A 92 -5.69 10.95 -1.37
CA TYR A 92 -6.68 9.97 -1.83
C TYR A 92 -8.11 10.54 -1.88
N SER A 93 -8.31 11.76 -1.40
CA SER A 93 -9.52 12.52 -1.57
C SER A 93 -9.67 12.96 -3.03
N THR A 94 -10.85 12.78 -3.61
CA THR A 94 -11.14 13.21 -4.97
C THR A 94 -11.08 14.74 -5.08
N ALA A 95 -11.55 15.45 -4.07
CA ALA A 95 -11.51 16.92 -4.05
C ALA A 95 -10.07 17.43 -4.05
N ASP A 96 -9.20 16.86 -3.19
CA ASP A 96 -7.79 17.23 -3.15
C ASP A 96 -7.06 16.86 -4.44
N ALA A 97 -7.35 15.69 -5.01
CA ALA A 97 -6.74 15.27 -6.27
C ALA A 97 -7.06 16.24 -7.42
N ILE A 98 -8.31 16.71 -7.50
CA ILE A 98 -8.74 17.69 -8.48
C ILE A 98 -8.04 19.06 -8.24
N ALA A 99 -8.01 19.53 -6.99
CA ALA A 99 -7.35 20.79 -6.64
C ALA A 99 -5.85 20.76 -6.94
N GLN A 100 -5.17 19.66 -6.59
CA GLN A 100 -3.76 19.47 -6.90
C GLN A 100 -3.50 19.38 -8.40
N GLY A 101 -4.33 18.62 -9.14
CA GLY A 101 -4.24 18.52 -10.59
C GLY A 101 -4.38 19.85 -11.28
N HIS A 102 -5.35 20.66 -10.87
CA HIS A 102 -5.54 22.03 -11.37
C HIS A 102 -4.30 22.89 -11.10
N LYS A 103 -3.81 22.92 -9.86
CA LYS A 103 -2.60 23.67 -9.49
C LYS A 103 -1.39 23.23 -10.29
N ALA A 104 -1.19 21.93 -10.44
CA ALA A 104 -0.08 21.37 -11.22
C ALA A 104 -0.19 21.77 -12.69
N GLY A 105 -1.39 21.69 -13.27
CA GLY A 105 -1.65 22.12 -14.66
C GLY A 105 -1.36 23.60 -14.90
N LEU A 106 -1.83 24.47 -14.01
CA LEU A 106 -1.54 25.91 -14.10
C LEU A 106 -0.03 26.21 -14.01
N THR A 107 0.65 25.51 -13.08
CA THR A 107 2.11 25.68 -12.92
C THR A 107 2.85 25.18 -14.17
N ALA A 108 2.44 24.06 -14.73
CA ALA A 108 3.01 23.53 -15.97
C ALA A 108 2.80 24.46 -17.15
N ALA A 109 1.59 25.00 -17.32
CA ALA A 109 1.28 25.96 -18.38
C ALA A 109 2.12 27.23 -18.25
N ALA A 110 2.23 27.78 -17.03
CA ALA A 110 3.06 28.96 -16.77
C ALA A 110 4.54 28.71 -17.08
N SER A 111 5.07 27.53 -16.76
CA SER A 111 6.46 27.15 -17.07
C SER A 111 6.74 27.05 -18.58
N CYS A 112 5.70 26.83 -19.38
CA CYS A 112 5.77 26.82 -20.84
C CYS A 112 5.41 28.19 -21.48
N GLY A 113 5.29 29.26 -20.68
CA GLY A 113 4.96 30.60 -21.19
C GLY A 113 3.47 30.86 -21.41
N HIS A 114 2.60 29.95 -21.00
CA HIS A 114 1.14 30.03 -21.14
C HIS A 114 0.44 30.33 -19.81
N ALA A 115 0.79 31.44 -19.17
CA ALA A 115 0.08 31.87 -17.98
C ALA A 115 -1.32 32.39 -18.36
N GLY A 116 -2.35 31.74 -17.90
CA GLY A 116 -3.75 32.14 -18.09
C GLY A 116 -4.46 32.35 -16.75
N PRO A 117 -5.68 32.93 -16.77
CA PRO A 117 -6.48 33.05 -15.57
C PRO A 117 -6.86 31.67 -15.05
N ALA A 118 -6.77 31.51 -13.73
CA ALA A 118 -7.25 30.27 -13.07
C ALA A 118 -8.80 30.22 -13.18
N HIS A 119 -9.32 29.18 -13.80
CA HIS A 119 -10.75 28.92 -13.75
C HIS A 119 -11.15 28.40 -12.37
N PRO A 120 -12.27 28.87 -11.81
CA PRO A 120 -12.74 28.32 -10.54
C PRO A 120 -13.05 26.82 -10.67
N LEU A 121 -12.59 26.03 -9.69
CA LEU A 121 -12.97 24.62 -9.60
C LEU A 121 -14.39 24.51 -9.06
N SER A 122 -15.17 23.61 -9.62
CA SER A 122 -16.42 23.20 -9.02
C SER A 122 -16.15 22.50 -7.67
N SER A 123 -16.92 22.80 -6.65
CA SER A 123 -16.85 22.08 -5.39
C SER A 123 -17.45 20.67 -5.58
N PHE A 124 -16.74 19.66 -5.13
CA PHE A 124 -17.21 18.27 -5.11
C PHE A 124 -17.33 17.83 -3.66
N ASP A 125 -18.54 17.51 -3.25
CA ASP A 125 -18.82 16.91 -1.94
C ASP A 125 -18.80 15.39 -2.09
N LEU A 126 -17.60 14.81 -2.01
CA LEU A 126 -17.40 13.38 -2.08
C LEU A 126 -16.85 12.89 -0.73
N ALA A 127 -17.47 11.85 -0.20
CA ALA A 127 -17.00 11.24 1.04
C ALA A 127 -15.58 10.69 0.86
N ASP A 128 -14.67 11.17 1.69
CA ASP A 128 -13.30 10.69 1.73
C ASP A 128 -13.22 9.35 2.46
N ALA A 129 -12.58 8.36 1.83
CA ALA A 129 -12.24 7.12 2.50
C ALA A 129 -10.79 7.21 3.01
N PRO A 130 -10.54 6.90 4.29
CA PRO A 130 -9.17 6.82 4.80
C PRO A 130 -8.42 5.69 4.09
N ALA A 131 -7.24 5.99 3.58
CA ALA A 131 -6.46 5.09 2.73
C ALA A 131 -5.20 4.56 3.43
N ARG A 132 -5.25 4.34 4.74
CA ARG A 132 -4.12 3.77 5.49
C ARG A 132 -4.00 2.28 5.27
N HIS A 133 -2.77 1.80 5.19
CA HIS A 133 -2.48 0.38 5.21
C HIS A 133 -2.86 -0.25 6.54
N CYS A 134 -3.51 -1.41 6.48
CA CYS A 134 -3.75 -2.23 7.64
C CYS A 134 -2.49 -3.05 7.94
N LYS A 135 -1.80 -2.74 9.03
CA LYS A 135 -0.63 -3.51 9.48
C LYS A 135 -1.13 -4.69 10.31
N ALA A 136 -0.73 -5.90 9.94
CA ALA A 136 -0.97 -7.08 10.79
C ALA A 136 -0.18 -6.94 12.09
N THR A 137 -0.87 -7.07 13.24
CA THR A 137 -0.29 -6.84 14.57
C THR A 137 0.01 -8.13 15.33
N GLY A 138 -0.21 -9.30 14.73
CA GLY A 138 -0.14 -10.54 15.45
C GLY A 138 0.77 -11.61 14.87
N VAL A 139 1.01 -12.67 15.66
CA VAL A 139 1.77 -13.83 15.23
C VAL A 139 1.01 -14.56 14.11
N ILE A 140 1.63 -14.63 12.94
CA ILE A 140 1.10 -15.35 11.79
C ILE A 140 1.38 -16.85 12.01
N ARG A 141 0.33 -17.66 11.96
CA ARG A 141 0.46 -19.12 12.02
C ARG A 141 0.27 -19.71 10.63
N GLY A 142 1.25 -20.51 10.18
CA GLY A 142 1.23 -21.14 8.87
C GLY A 142 1.83 -20.27 7.76
N LYS A 143 1.51 -20.58 6.50
CA LYS A 143 1.98 -19.80 5.35
C LYS A 143 1.22 -18.48 5.26
N ALA A 144 1.95 -17.38 5.29
CA ALA A 144 1.43 -16.04 5.05
C ALA A 144 2.05 -15.50 3.77
N PHE A 145 1.29 -15.52 2.69
CA PHE A 145 1.72 -15.02 1.40
C PHE A 145 1.77 -13.49 1.39
N VAL A 146 2.86 -12.98 0.89
CA VAL A 146 3.10 -11.55 0.66
C VAL A 146 2.94 -11.22 -0.82
N ASP A 147 3.45 -12.09 -1.67
CA ASP A 147 3.32 -12.00 -3.12
C ASP A 147 2.59 -13.25 -3.64
N PHE A 148 1.36 -13.06 -4.11
CA PHE A 148 0.53 -14.16 -4.63
C PHE A 148 0.90 -14.59 -6.06
N GLN A 149 1.61 -13.74 -6.82
CA GLN A 149 2.03 -14.09 -8.17
C GLN A 149 3.30 -14.92 -8.18
N MET A 150 4.18 -14.68 -7.22
CA MET A 150 5.47 -15.35 -7.09
C MET A 150 5.53 -16.30 -5.90
N ASP A 151 4.40 -16.53 -5.23
CA ASP A 151 4.26 -17.42 -4.05
C ASP A 151 5.23 -17.08 -2.89
N VAL A 152 5.66 -15.82 -2.78
CA VAL A 152 6.57 -15.40 -1.71
C VAL A 152 5.82 -15.24 -0.40
N THR A 153 6.34 -15.85 0.66
CA THR A 153 5.77 -15.81 2.01
C THR A 153 6.63 -14.97 2.95
N VAL A 154 6.06 -14.61 4.12
CA VAL A 154 6.83 -14.00 5.22
C VAL A 154 7.98 -14.92 5.65
N GLY A 155 7.81 -16.25 5.56
CA GLY A 155 8.85 -17.21 5.84
C GLY A 155 10.05 -17.11 4.90
N ASP A 156 9.82 -16.86 3.62
CA ASP A 156 10.88 -16.66 2.61
C ASP A 156 11.66 -15.38 2.87
N ILE A 157 10.96 -14.31 3.28
CA ILE A 157 11.59 -13.04 3.69
C ILE A 157 12.47 -13.26 4.94
N ALA A 158 11.96 -14.00 5.94
CA ALA A 158 12.73 -14.33 7.14
C ALA A 158 13.94 -15.20 6.83
N LEU A 159 13.83 -16.13 5.89
CA LEU A 159 14.95 -16.96 5.41
C LEU A 159 16.01 -16.08 4.73
N ALA A 160 15.61 -15.22 3.81
CA ALA A 160 16.51 -14.30 3.11
C ALA A 160 17.27 -13.39 4.11
N HIS A 161 16.57 -12.83 5.10
CA HIS A 161 17.20 -12.02 6.13
C HIS A 161 18.22 -12.82 6.95
N ARG A 162 17.90 -14.06 7.37
CA ARG A 162 18.81 -14.94 8.10
C ARG A 162 20.06 -15.31 7.28
N GLU A 163 19.96 -15.36 5.97
CA GLU A 163 21.07 -15.59 5.06
C GLU A 163 21.85 -14.32 4.69
N GLY A 164 21.53 -13.20 5.33
CA GLY A 164 22.27 -11.94 5.20
C GLY A 164 21.78 -11.00 4.09
N TYR A 165 20.64 -11.29 3.47
CA TYR A 165 20.04 -10.36 2.47
C TYR A 165 19.24 -9.27 3.18
N GLU A 166 19.92 -8.21 3.62
CA GLU A 166 19.30 -7.09 4.32
C GLU A 166 18.76 -6.00 3.39
N SER A 167 19.31 -5.89 2.20
CA SER A 167 18.87 -4.93 1.20
C SER A 167 17.60 -5.42 0.50
N VAL A 168 16.62 -4.52 0.33
CA VAL A 168 15.36 -4.82 -0.37
C VAL A 168 15.61 -5.27 -1.82
N GLU A 169 16.62 -4.71 -2.48
CA GLU A 169 17.02 -5.13 -3.83
C GLU A 169 17.54 -6.57 -3.87
N HIS A 170 18.34 -6.99 -2.89
CA HIS A 170 18.81 -8.36 -2.79
C HIS A 170 17.70 -9.32 -2.39
N LEU A 171 16.86 -8.92 -1.42
CA LEU A 171 15.66 -9.67 -1.04
C LEU A 171 14.78 -9.97 -2.26
N LYS A 172 14.50 -8.93 -3.08
CA LYS A 172 13.71 -9.06 -4.31
C LYS A 172 14.29 -10.09 -5.27
N ARG A 173 15.61 -10.07 -5.50
CA ARG A 173 16.27 -11.03 -6.40
C ARG A 173 16.35 -12.44 -5.83
N TYR A 174 16.53 -12.55 -4.53
CA TYR A 174 16.60 -13.85 -3.86
C TYR A 174 15.24 -14.56 -3.84
N THR A 175 14.17 -13.83 -3.55
CA THR A 175 12.82 -14.40 -3.39
C THR A 175 11.93 -14.27 -4.63
N THR A 176 12.35 -13.57 -5.66
CA THR A 176 11.52 -13.12 -6.80
C THR A 176 10.36 -12.19 -6.42
N LEU A 177 10.38 -11.64 -5.22
CA LEU A 177 9.37 -10.70 -4.72
C LEU A 177 9.16 -9.53 -5.69
N GLY A 178 7.92 -9.27 -6.05
CA GLY A 178 7.54 -8.15 -6.91
C GLY A 178 8.04 -8.26 -8.35
N MET A 179 8.42 -9.46 -8.80
CA MET A 179 8.83 -9.73 -10.18
C MET A 179 7.69 -10.23 -11.07
N GLY A 180 6.49 -10.38 -10.52
CA GLY A 180 5.30 -10.75 -11.26
C GLY A 180 4.78 -9.61 -12.17
N THR A 181 3.65 -9.85 -12.83
CA THR A 181 3.05 -8.89 -13.79
C THR A 181 2.66 -7.56 -13.17
N ASP A 182 2.31 -7.54 -11.88
CA ASP A 182 1.98 -6.32 -11.13
C ASP A 182 3.21 -5.51 -10.71
N GLN A 183 4.42 -6.05 -10.93
CA GLN A 183 5.69 -5.43 -10.55
C GLN A 183 5.72 -5.02 -9.07
N GLY A 184 5.14 -5.86 -8.22
CA GLY A 184 5.13 -5.67 -6.77
C GLY A 184 4.16 -4.62 -6.24
N LYS A 185 3.23 -4.11 -7.06
CA LYS A 185 2.29 -3.07 -6.62
C LYS A 185 1.39 -3.53 -5.46
N THR A 186 1.05 -4.81 -5.40
CA THR A 186 0.24 -5.40 -4.33
C THR A 186 1.07 -5.96 -3.16
N SER A 187 2.34 -6.31 -3.40
CA SER A 187 3.18 -7.07 -2.46
C SER A 187 4.27 -6.23 -1.76
N ASN A 188 4.84 -5.23 -2.46
CA ASN A 188 6.04 -4.54 -1.99
C ASN A 188 5.91 -3.93 -0.60
N PHE A 189 4.78 -3.25 -0.28
CA PHE A 189 4.63 -2.62 1.02
C PHE A 189 4.53 -3.64 2.16
N ALA A 190 3.80 -4.75 1.96
CA ALA A 190 3.70 -5.81 2.95
C ALA A 190 5.06 -6.48 3.19
N ALA A 191 5.85 -6.69 2.13
CA ALA A 191 7.19 -7.24 2.22
C ALA A 191 8.17 -6.31 2.93
N LEU A 192 8.11 -5.00 2.64
CA LEU A 192 8.90 -3.98 3.33
C LEU A 192 8.58 -3.93 4.82
N SER A 193 7.29 -4.01 5.17
CA SER A 193 6.86 -4.05 6.57
C SER A 193 7.40 -5.29 7.29
N ALA A 194 7.36 -6.46 6.64
CA ALA A 194 7.91 -7.70 7.19
C ALA A 194 9.44 -7.61 7.37
N MET A 195 10.15 -7.08 6.38
CA MET A 195 11.61 -6.90 6.44
C MET A 195 12.02 -5.88 7.51
N ALA A 196 11.31 -4.75 7.60
CA ALA A 196 11.54 -3.73 8.62
C ALA A 196 11.38 -4.31 10.04
N ALA A 197 10.35 -5.13 10.26
CA ALA A 197 10.14 -5.81 11.53
C ALA A 197 11.28 -6.78 11.88
N LEU A 198 11.78 -7.56 10.93
CA LEU A 198 12.92 -8.48 11.12
C LEU A 198 14.22 -7.74 11.42
N ARG A 199 14.44 -6.61 10.79
CA ARG A 199 15.62 -5.76 10.98
C ARG A 199 15.54 -4.87 12.22
N HIS A 200 14.41 -4.84 12.91
CA HIS A 200 14.13 -3.85 13.98
C HIS A 200 14.35 -2.41 13.51
N ALA A 201 14.02 -2.11 12.27
CA ALA A 201 14.21 -0.83 11.62
C ALA A 201 12.87 -0.20 11.24
N SER A 202 12.87 1.10 10.90
CA SER A 202 11.69 1.73 10.31
C SER A 202 11.52 1.31 8.84
N ILE A 203 10.31 1.48 8.30
CA ILE A 203 10.07 1.26 6.86
C ILE A 203 10.88 2.27 6.04
N ALA A 204 11.01 3.50 6.52
CA ALA A 204 11.81 4.53 5.88
C ALA A 204 13.30 4.11 5.76
N ASP A 205 13.88 3.55 6.83
CA ASP A 205 15.27 3.09 6.85
C ASP A 205 15.48 1.80 6.04
N THR A 206 14.45 0.96 5.96
CA THR A 206 14.47 -0.24 5.11
C THR A 206 14.48 0.14 3.64
N GLY A 207 13.84 1.25 3.29
CA GLY A 207 13.82 1.78 1.94
C GLY A 207 12.83 1.05 1.03
N THR A 208 12.85 1.42 -0.23
CA THR A 208 12.02 0.79 -1.28
C THR A 208 12.80 0.63 -2.56
N THR A 209 12.37 -0.32 -3.40
CA THR A 209 12.81 -0.43 -4.79
C THR A 209 11.83 0.33 -5.68
N THR A 210 12.32 0.98 -6.70
CA THR A 210 11.54 1.72 -7.71
C THR A 210 11.81 1.19 -9.11
#